data_c952ff538295e9c04a70b17e2c7602f4
#
_entry.id   c952ff538295e9c04a70b17e2c7602f4
#
_cell.length_a   1.000
_cell.length_b   1.000
_cell.length_c   1.000
_cell.angle_alpha   90.00
_cell.angle_beta   90.00
_cell.angle_gamma   90.00
#
_symmetry.space_group_name_H-M   'P 1'
#
loop_
_entity.id
_entity.type
_entity.pdbx_description
1 polymer ?
#
loop_
_entity_poly.entity_id
_entity_poly.type
_entity_poly.pdbx_seq_one_letter_code
_entity_poly.pdbx_strand_id
1 'polypeptide(L)'
;GFRTNYLVKVSRCIDRSQLLSLKGLSYREAREQLMSLSGVGKKVADCTLLYSLDFLEAFPIDTWIRKGLKKIYFRGKRAGEKAMEEFVSNHFGPYAGYAQLYLFHFWRHHPF
;
A
#
# COMPACT_ATOMS: atom_id res chain seq x y z
N GLY A 1 14.27 5.78 7.96
CA GLY A 1 13.62 4.50 7.70
C GLY A 1 13.00 4.44 6.32
N PHE A 2 12.48 3.29 5.93
CA PHE A 2 11.90 3.14 4.59
C PHE A 2 10.70 4.06 4.34
N ARG A 3 9.97 4.46 5.40
CA ARG A 3 8.87 5.42 5.28
C ARG A 3 9.34 6.78 4.76
N THR A 4 10.54 7.20 5.16
CA THR A 4 11.10 8.48 4.75
C THR A 4 11.34 8.55 3.25
N ASN A 5 11.76 7.44 2.64
CA ASN A 5 12.12 7.41 1.22
C ASN A 5 10.96 7.76 0.30
N TYR A 6 9.78 7.20 0.52
CA TYR A 6 8.66 7.52 -0.36
C TYR A 6 7.98 8.84 0.00
N LEU A 7 8.04 9.27 1.26
CA LEU A 7 7.58 10.61 1.62
C LEU A 7 8.42 11.68 0.94
N VAL A 8 9.75 11.50 0.91
CA VAL A 8 10.65 12.39 0.19
C VAL A 8 10.32 12.39 -1.29
N LYS A 9 10.10 11.22 -1.88
CA LYS A 9 9.79 11.07 -3.29
C LYS A 9 8.51 11.80 -3.68
N VAL A 10 7.46 11.64 -2.89
CA VAL A 10 6.18 12.31 -3.13
C VAL A 10 6.30 13.81 -2.90
N SER A 11 7.01 14.24 -1.86
CA SER A 11 7.16 15.66 -1.53
C SER A 11 7.90 16.46 -2.59
N ARG A 12 8.68 15.80 -3.45
CA ARG A 12 9.32 16.47 -4.59
C ARG A 12 8.34 16.75 -5.72
N CYS A 13 7.20 16.10 -5.74
CA CYS A 13 6.23 16.18 -6.83
C CYS A 13 5.04 17.06 -6.49
N ILE A 14 4.61 17.08 -5.22
CA ILE A 14 3.47 17.88 -4.77
C ILE A 14 3.78 18.53 -3.42
N ASP A 15 3.14 19.65 -3.14
CA ASP A 15 3.30 20.31 -1.85
C ASP A 15 2.34 19.70 -0.81
N ARG A 16 2.48 20.15 0.44
CA ARG A 16 1.68 19.64 1.56
C ARG A 16 0.19 19.92 1.37
N SER A 17 -0.15 21.10 0.86
CA SER A 17 -1.54 21.48 0.63
C SER A 17 -2.21 20.56 -0.38
N GLN A 18 -1.53 20.27 -1.49
CA GLN A 18 -2.02 19.34 -2.51
C GLN A 18 -2.16 17.93 -1.95
N LEU A 19 -1.19 17.51 -1.15
CA LEU A 19 -1.24 16.18 -0.51
C LEU A 19 -2.44 16.05 0.42
N LEU A 20 -2.66 17.07 1.27
CA LEU A 20 -3.77 17.05 2.22
C LEU A 20 -5.12 17.12 1.52
N SER A 21 -5.21 17.74 0.35
CA SER A 21 -6.46 17.79 -0.42
C SER A 21 -6.93 16.39 -0.85
N LEU A 22 -6.02 15.43 -0.95
CA LEU A 22 -6.36 14.05 -1.31
C LEU A 22 -7.24 13.36 -0.26
N LYS A 23 -7.23 13.84 0.97
CA LYS A 23 -8.07 13.27 2.05
C LYS A 23 -9.57 13.36 1.75
N GLY A 24 -9.98 14.32 0.94
CA GLY A 24 -11.38 14.49 0.54
C GLY A 24 -11.82 13.57 -0.58
N LEU A 25 -10.92 12.81 -1.17
CA LEU A 25 -11.19 11.90 -2.28
C LEU A 25 -11.43 10.47 -1.80
N SER A 26 -12.01 9.64 -2.67
CA SER A 26 -12.02 8.21 -2.40
C SER A 26 -10.60 7.65 -2.48
N TYR A 27 -10.39 6.47 -1.90
CA TYR A 27 -9.10 5.79 -1.99
C TYR A 27 -8.64 5.64 -3.44
N ARG A 28 -9.55 5.19 -4.31
CA ARG A 28 -9.24 4.98 -5.72
C ARG A 28 -8.80 6.26 -6.41
N GLU A 29 -9.54 7.34 -6.21
CA GLU A 29 -9.21 8.63 -6.81
C GLU A 29 -7.90 9.19 -6.29
N ALA A 30 -7.69 9.12 -4.97
CA ALA A 30 -6.45 9.60 -4.36
C ALA A 30 -5.25 8.79 -4.86
N ARG A 31 -5.41 7.46 -4.98
CA ARG A 31 -4.36 6.58 -5.49
C ARG A 31 -3.99 6.92 -6.94
N GLU A 32 -5.01 7.12 -7.77
CA GLU A 32 -4.78 7.48 -9.18
C GLU A 32 -4.05 8.81 -9.31
N GLN A 33 -4.40 9.81 -8.50
CA GLN A 33 -3.71 11.08 -8.53
C GLN A 33 -2.25 10.95 -8.11
N LEU A 34 -1.95 10.21 -7.06
CA LEU A 34 -0.57 9.97 -6.65
C LEU A 34 0.22 9.23 -7.73
N MET A 35 -0.39 8.22 -8.35
CA MET A 35 0.28 7.45 -9.38
C MET A 35 0.50 8.23 -10.67
N SER A 36 -0.19 9.36 -10.87
CA SER A 36 0.07 10.23 -12.00
C SER A 36 1.39 11.01 -11.86
N LEU A 37 1.93 11.07 -10.65
CA LEU A 37 3.19 11.75 -10.40
C LEU A 37 4.36 10.91 -10.92
N SER A 38 5.38 11.59 -11.46
CA SER A 38 6.55 10.91 -12.00
C SER A 38 7.26 10.09 -10.93
N GLY A 39 7.50 8.81 -11.23
CA GLY A 39 8.21 7.93 -10.33
C GLY A 39 7.40 7.38 -9.16
N VAL A 40 6.10 7.64 -9.12
CA VAL A 40 5.23 7.11 -8.06
C VAL A 40 4.43 5.93 -8.61
N GLY A 41 4.76 4.73 -8.17
CA GLY A 41 4.04 3.51 -8.51
C GLY A 41 3.04 3.13 -7.43
N LYS A 42 2.47 1.94 -7.56
CA LYS A 42 1.42 1.44 -6.66
C LYS A 42 1.87 1.38 -5.20
N LYS A 43 3.06 0.85 -4.95
CA LYS A 43 3.57 0.70 -3.59
C LYS A 43 3.75 2.07 -2.91
N VAL A 44 4.39 3.02 -3.59
CA VAL A 44 4.64 4.35 -3.05
C VAL A 44 3.32 5.08 -2.81
N ALA A 45 2.38 4.98 -3.74
CA ALA A 45 1.06 5.58 -3.57
C ALA A 45 0.33 5.00 -2.36
N ASP A 46 0.27 3.69 -2.23
CA ASP A 46 -0.41 3.03 -1.11
C ASP A 46 0.28 3.31 0.22
N CYS A 47 1.60 3.35 0.26
CA CYS A 47 2.33 3.72 1.47
C CYS A 47 1.99 5.15 1.91
N THR A 48 1.95 6.08 0.97
CA THR A 48 1.61 7.46 1.26
C THR A 48 0.18 7.58 1.80
N LEU A 49 -0.75 6.89 1.14
CA LEU A 49 -2.16 6.91 1.54
C LEU A 49 -2.37 6.32 2.93
N LEU A 50 -1.75 5.19 3.21
CA LEU A 50 -1.92 4.53 4.50
C LEU A 50 -1.21 5.28 5.63
N TYR A 51 0.07 5.60 5.44
CA TYR A 51 0.89 6.12 6.55
C TYR A 51 0.76 7.62 6.75
N SER A 52 0.40 8.37 5.71
CA SER A 52 0.34 9.83 5.80
C SER A 52 -1.07 10.40 5.75
N LEU A 53 -2.01 9.71 5.10
CA LEU A 53 -3.36 10.21 4.86
C LEU A 53 -4.47 9.35 5.48
N ASP A 54 -4.10 8.31 6.19
CA ASP A 54 -5.03 7.43 6.93
C ASP A 54 -6.09 6.75 6.05
N PHE A 55 -5.74 6.42 4.82
CA PHE A 55 -6.61 5.62 3.96
C PHE A 55 -6.48 4.15 4.34
N LEU A 56 -7.41 3.66 5.14
CA LEU A 56 -7.34 2.30 5.69
C LEU A 56 -7.57 1.20 4.66
N GLU A 57 -8.08 1.54 3.48
CA GLU A 57 -8.20 0.59 2.38
C GLU A 57 -6.86 0.28 1.72
N ALA A 58 -5.86 1.14 1.89
CA ALA A 58 -4.56 0.98 1.25
C ALA A 58 -3.79 -0.19 1.86
N PHE A 59 -3.26 -1.05 1.01
CA PHE A 59 -2.50 -2.23 1.40
C PHE A 59 -1.23 -2.27 0.55
N PRO A 60 -0.17 -1.57 0.99
CA PRO A 60 1.10 -1.59 0.24
C PRO A 60 1.67 -3.00 0.16
N ILE A 61 1.97 -3.45 -1.05
CA ILE A 61 2.55 -4.78 -1.27
C ILE A 61 4.03 -4.60 -1.61
N ASP A 62 4.88 -4.75 -0.61
CA ASP A 62 6.31 -4.81 -0.82
C ASP A 62 6.76 -6.25 -1.08
N THR A 63 8.06 -6.45 -1.24
CA THR A 63 8.60 -7.78 -1.52
C THR A 63 8.29 -8.78 -0.40
N TRP A 64 8.37 -8.34 0.85
CA TRP A 64 8.13 -9.19 2.00
C TRP A 64 6.67 -9.60 2.14
N ILE A 65 5.77 -8.63 2.00
CA ILE A 65 4.33 -8.88 2.03
C ILE A 65 3.92 -9.78 0.86
N ARG A 66 4.48 -9.54 -0.32
CA ARG A 66 4.21 -10.38 -1.50
C ARG A 66 4.59 -11.83 -1.24
N LYS A 67 5.76 -12.06 -0.66
CA LYS A 67 6.21 -13.41 -0.32
C LYS A 67 5.27 -14.09 0.68
N GLY A 68 4.86 -13.35 1.70
CA GLY A 68 3.94 -13.87 2.71
C GLY A 68 2.58 -14.22 2.13
N LEU A 69 1.98 -13.32 1.34
CA LEU A 69 0.72 -13.58 0.68
C LEU A 69 0.80 -14.81 -0.21
N LYS A 70 1.85 -14.90 -1.02
CA LYS A 70 2.04 -16.02 -1.92
C LYS A 70 2.17 -17.34 -1.17
N LYS A 71 2.93 -17.37 -0.10
CA LYS A 71 3.18 -18.59 0.65
C LYS A 71 1.97 -19.03 1.46
N ILE A 72 1.30 -18.10 2.15
CA ILE A 72 0.25 -18.41 3.11
C ILE A 72 -1.12 -18.52 2.43
N TYR A 73 -1.48 -17.52 1.63
CA TYR A 73 -2.83 -17.44 1.06
C TYR A 73 -2.93 -18.06 -0.33
N PHE A 74 -1.90 -17.94 -1.15
CA PHE A 74 -1.88 -18.56 -2.48
C PHE A 74 -1.20 -19.92 -2.49
N ARG A 75 -0.72 -20.38 -1.34
CA ARG A 75 -0.09 -21.70 -1.15
C ARG A 75 0.99 -22.01 -2.18
N GLY A 76 1.81 -21.02 -2.48
CA GLY A 76 2.88 -21.14 -3.46
C GLY A 76 2.45 -21.07 -4.92
N LYS A 77 1.15 -20.94 -5.19
CA LYS A 77 0.65 -20.80 -6.55
C LYS A 77 1.05 -19.45 -7.12
N ARG A 78 1.21 -19.42 -8.44
CA ARG A 78 1.56 -18.19 -9.14
C ARG A 78 0.41 -17.19 -9.04
N ALA A 79 0.72 -15.98 -8.58
CA ALA A 79 -0.27 -14.91 -8.49
C ALA A 79 0.39 -13.60 -8.93
N GLY A 80 -0.21 -12.96 -9.92
CA GLY A 80 0.22 -11.64 -10.37
C GLY A 80 -0.26 -10.57 -9.41
N GLU A 81 0.19 -9.34 -9.67
CA GLU A 81 -0.13 -8.20 -8.84
C GLU A 81 -1.62 -7.93 -8.76
N LYS A 82 -2.31 -8.01 -9.90
CA LYS A 82 -3.76 -7.81 -9.94
C LYS A 82 -4.51 -8.84 -9.10
N ALA A 83 -4.11 -10.11 -9.18
CA ALA A 83 -4.73 -11.17 -8.39
C ALA A 83 -4.52 -10.95 -6.90
N MET A 84 -3.35 -10.47 -6.50
CA MET A 84 -3.06 -10.14 -5.10
C MET A 84 -3.90 -8.97 -4.62
N GLU A 85 -4.05 -7.92 -5.43
CA GLU A 85 -4.88 -6.76 -5.08
C GLU A 85 -6.34 -7.14 -4.92
N GLU A 86 -6.88 -7.95 -5.83
CA GLU A 86 -8.25 -8.45 -5.73
C GLU A 86 -8.45 -9.30 -4.49
N PHE A 87 -7.50 -10.19 -4.19
CA PHE A 87 -7.54 -10.99 -2.98
C PHE A 87 -7.58 -10.12 -1.73
N VAL A 88 -6.70 -9.14 -1.64
CA VAL A 88 -6.61 -8.23 -0.48
C VAL A 88 -7.92 -7.48 -0.29
N SER A 89 -8.46 -6.93 -1.37
CA SER A 89 -9.72 -6.17 -1.31
C SER A 89 -10.88 -7.03 -0.83
N ASN A 90 -10.98 -8.25 -1.34
CA ASN A 90 -12.07 -9.16 -0.99
C ASN A 90 -11.91 -9.79 0.38
N HIS A 91 -10.68 -10.10 0.78
CA HIS A 91 -10.41 -10.82 2.03
C HIS A 91 -10.35 -9.88 3.24
N PHE A 92 -9.65 -8.77 3.10
CA PHE A 92 -9.46 -7.83 4.22
C PHE A 92 -10.45 -6.66 4.20
N GLY A 93 -11.02 -6.34 3.03
CA GLY A 93 -12.05 -5.31 2.91
C GLY A 93 -11.55 -3.90 3.18
N PRO A 94 -12.44 -3.01 3.71
CA PRO A 94 -12.12 -1.59 3.86
C PRO A 94 -11.07 -1.28 4.92
N TYR A 95 -10.69 -2.26 5.73
CA TYR A 95 -9.65 -2.09 6.76
C TYR A 95 -8.38 -2.85 6.41
N ALA A 96 -8.14 -3.07 5.12
CA ALA A 96 -6.96 -3.81 4.64
C ALA A 96 -5.65 -3.23 5.17
N GLY A 97 -5.59 -1.90 5.37
CA GLY A 97 -4.39 -1.25 5.89
C GLY A 97 -4.00 -1.73 7.28
N TYR A 98 -4.97 -1.97 8.16
CA TYR A 98 -4.68 -2.56 9.47
C TYR A 98 -4.14 -3.97 9.33
N ALA A 99 -4.72 -4.75 8.42
CA ALA A 99 -4.22 -6.10 8.16
C ALA A 99 -2.77 -6.07 7.66
N GLN A 100 -2.46 -5.14 6.76
CA GLN A 100 -1.11 -4.97 6.24
C GLN A 100 -0.11 -4.67 7.36
N LEU A 101 -0.44 -3.73 8.24
CA LEU A 101 0.43 -3.37 9.35
C LEU A 101 0.67 -4.56 10.28
N TYR A 102 -0.39 -5.30 10.60
CA TYR A 102 -0.31 -6.48 11.43
C TYR A 102 0.54 -7.57 10.79
N LEU A 103 0.28 -7.89 9.53
CA LEU A 103 1.00 -8.95 8.81
C LEU A 103 2.47 -8.60 8.62
N PHE A 104 2.75 -7.34 8.28
CA PHE A 104 4.13 -6.89 8.12
C PHE A 104 4.92 -7.07 9.41
N HIS A 105 4.34 -6.65 10.54
CA HIS A 105 4.97 -6.81 11.85
C HIS A 105 5.11 -8.27 12.23
N PHE A 106 4.04 -9.05 12.07
CA PHE A 106 4.00 -10.47 12.44
C PHE A 106 5.03 -11.28 11.65
N TRP A 107 5.07 -11.10 10.34
CA TRP A 107 5.99 -11.88 9.50
C TRP A 107 7.45 -11.48 9.68
N ARG A 108 7.74 -10.28 10.15
CA ARG A 108 9.11 -9.90 10.50
C ARG A 108 9.62 -10.69 11.70
N HIS A 109 8.75 -11.00 12.65
CA HIS A 109 9.12 -11.73 13.87
C HIS A 109 8.86 -13.24 13.75
N HIS A 110 8.00 -13.63 12.83
CA HIS A 110 7.64 -15.04 12.59
C HIS A 110 7.74 -15.33 11.09
N PRO A 111 8.97 -15.45 10.56
CA PRO A 111 9.16 -15.69 9.11
C PRO A 111 8.49 -16.99 8.66
N PHE A 112 7.93 -16.94 7.48
CA PHE A 112 7.25 -18.07 6.84
C PHE A 112 8.20 -19.00 6.13
#